data_a6f672c00240f2764d01f784a7d8d920
#
_entry.id   a6f672c00240f2764d01f784a7d8d920
#
_cell.length_a   1.000
_cell.length_b   1.000
_cell.length_c   1.000
_cell.angle_alpha   90.00
_cell.angle_beta   90.00
_cell.angle_gamma   90.00
#
_symmetry.space_group_name_H-M   'P 1'
#
loop_
_entity.id
_entity.type
_entity.pdbx_description
1 polymer ?
#
loop_
_entity_poly.entity_id
_entity_poly.type
_entity_poly.pdbx_seq_one_letter_code
_entity_poly.pdbx_strand_id
1 'polypeptide(L)'
;MEALKHRGITCGQVGHKSRDTLSDDDSGRQVQRYIRLTKLIPGILQMVDNGRISLTPAVEISYLNPQEQSDLLYTMESEDCTPSLSQAKELHRQSQAEILDMDSIFQILTQPKPNQRENFKIPMEKIRKFFPKSYSQQQIENAIVSALQREARRRADRDGR
;
A
#
# COMPACT_ATOMS: atom_id res chain seq x y z
N MET A 1 13.19 -25.00 52.54
CA MET A 1 13.24 -23.61 52.09
C MET A 1 14.30 -23.53 51.00
N GLU A 2 13.90 -23.62 49.75
CA GLU A 2 14.81 -23.51 48.59
C GLU A 2 14.84 -22.07 48.07
N ALA A 3 16.03 -21.52 48.03
CA ALA A 3 16.27 -20.13 47.60
C ALA A 3 16.21 -20.03 46.06
N LEU A 4 15.26 -19.28 45.53
CA LEU A 4 15.20 -18.90 44.12
C LEU A 4 16.39 -17.98 43.78
N LYS A 5 17.34 -18.53 43.04
CA LYS A 5 18.42 -17.75 42.43
C LYS A 5 17.86 -16.87 41.31
N HIS A 6 17.72 -15.57 41.58
CA HIS A 6 17.49 -14.55 40.54
C HIS A 6 18.73 -14.50 39.62
N ARG A 7 18.60 -15.02 38.40
CA ARG A 7 19.57 -14.75 37.33
C ARG A 7 19.31 -13.32 36.82
N GLY A 8 20.30 -12.45 37.10
CA GLY A 8 20.29 -11.09 36.56
C GLY A 8 20.32 -11.09 35.03
N ILE A 9 19.27 -10.60 34.43
CA ILE A 9 19.16 -10.37 32.98
C ILE A 9 19.71 -8.98 32.70
N THR A 10 20.87 -8.89 32.07
CA THR A 10 21.44 -7.62 31.63
C THR A 10 20.69 -7.07 30.40
N CYS A 11 20.48 -5.75 30.36
CA CYS A 11 19.66 -5.01 29.38
C CYS A 11 20.07 -5.24 27.89
N GLY A 12 21.25 -5.77 27.60
CA GLY A 12 21.75 -6.05 26.26
C GLY A 12 21.26 -7.37 25.63
N GLN A 13 20.61 -8.26 26.40
CA GLN A 13 20.19 -9.60 25.93
C GLN A 13 18.70 -9.67 25.57
N VAL A 14 17.91 -8.62 25.82
CA VAL A 14 16.46 -8.64 25.61
C VAL A 14 16.09 -8.67 24.12
N GLY A 15 16.89 -8.07 23.24
CA GLY A 15 16.61 -8.03 21.80
C GLY A 15 16.75 -9.38 21.08
N HIS A 16 17.57 -10.31 21.58
CA HIS A 16 17.79 -11.59 20.91
C HIS A 16 16.84 -12.71 21.39
N LYS A 17 16.38 -12.65 22.65
CA LYS A 17 15.47 -13.65 23.21
C LYS A 17 14.00 -13.44 22.90
N SER A 18 13.59 -12.21 22.55
CA SER A 18 12.22 -11.93 22.14
C SER A 18 11.84 -12.55 20.78
N ARG A 19 12.82 -12.92 19.96
CA ARG A 19 12.58 -13.61 18.67
C ARG A 19 12.18 -15.08 18.84
N ASP A 20 12.67 -15.73 19.88
CA ASP A 20 12.51 -17.19 20.06
C ASP A 20 11.27 -17.57 20.87
N THR A 21 10.54 -16.59 21.45
CA THR A 21 9.40 -16.84 22.33
C THR A 21 8.03 -16.43 21.77
N LEU A 22 8.02 -15.78 20.59
CA LEU A 22 6.78 -15.41 19.90
C LEU A 22 6.53 -16.44 18.80
N SER A 23 5.48 -17.19 18.93
CA SER A 23 4.93 -18.27 18.09
C SER A 23 5.81 -18.77 16.93
N ASP A 24 6.01 -20.08 16.84
CA ASP A 24 6.82 -20.78 15.82
C ASP A 24 6.43 -20.46 14.36
N ASP A 25 5.31 -19.78 14.13
CA ASP A 25 4.75 -19.48 12.80
C ASP A 25 5.14 -18.10 12.24
N ASP A 26 5.64 -17.17 13.05
CA ASP A 26 6.00 -15.84 12.58
C ASP A 26 7.52 -15.69 12.36
N SER A 27 7.92 -15.42 11.13
CA SER A 27 9.31 -15.12 10.83
C SER A 27 9.79 -13.88 11.61
N GLY A 28 11.07 -13.82 12.01
CA GLY A 28 11.64 -12.68 12.74
C GLY A 28 11.39 -11.32 12.06
N ARG A 29 11.18 -11.28 10.73
CA ARG A 29 10.78 -10.08 9.99
C ARG A 29 9.34 -9.64 10.32
N GLN A 30 8.44 -10.60 10.49
CA GLN A 30 7.03 -10.32 10.82
C GLN A 30 6.94 -9.72 12.24
N VAL A 31 7.68 -10.30 13.20
CA VAL A 31 7.78 -9.77 14.56
C VAL A 31 8.26 -8.32 14.57
N GLN A 32 9.28 -7.98 13.78
CA GLN A 32 9.78 -6.60 13.67
C GLN A 32 8.73 -5.65 13.12
N ARG A 33 7.91 -6.08 12.17
CA ARG A 33 6.80 -5.29 11.63
C ARG A 33 5.75 -5.01 12.71
N TYR A 34 5.37 -5.99 13.52
CA TYR A 34 4.44 -5.78 14.65
C TYR A 34 5.02 -4.85 15.71
N ILE A 35 6.30 -5.03 16.08
CA ILE A 35 6.96 -4.09 17.00
C ILE A 35 6.94 -2.67 16.43
N ARG A 36 7.12 -2.51 15.12
CA ARG A 36 7.09 -1.20 14.49
C ARG A 36 5.74 -0.49 14.62
N LEU A 37 4.63 -1.22 14.63
CA LEU A 37 3.28 -0.65 14.80
C LEU A 37 3.10 0.06 16.15
N THR A 38 3.87 -0.28 17.19
CA THR A 38 3.82 0.42 18.49
C THR A 38 4.28 1.88 18.41
N LYS A 39 4.85 2.31 17.28
CA LYS A 39 5.24 3.69 17.01
C LYS A 39 4.13 4.53 16.38
N LEU A 40 3.00 3.92 16.04
CA LEU A 40 1.83 4.62 15.53
C LEU A 40 1.10 5.35 16.66
N ILE A 41 0.53 6.51 16.34
CA ILE A 41 -0.40 7.18 17.25
C ILE A 41 -1.68 6.34 17.42
N PRO A 42 -2.38 6.45 18.56
CA PRO A 42 -3.54 5.57 18.86
C PRO A 42 -4.63 5.57 17.79
N GLY A 43 -4.92 6.73 17.17
CA GLY A 43 -5.94 6.82 16.11
C GLY A 43 -5.60 6.00 14.86
N ILE A 44 -4.35 6.05 14.41
CA ILE A 44 -3.90 5.26 13.25
C ILE A 44 -3.83 3.77 13.63
N LEU A 45 -3.36 3.43 14.83
CA LEU A 45 -3.31 2.05 15.30
C LEU A 45 -4.72 1.43 15.33
N GLN A 46 -5.73 2.18 15.81
CA GLN A 46 -7.12 1.75 15.78
C GLN A 46 -7.64 1.51 14.36
N MET A 47 -7.24 2.31 13.36
CA MET A 47 -7.58 2.06 11.96
C MET A 47 -6.96 0.77 11.44
N VAL A 48 -5.76 0.40 11.90
CA VAL A 48 -5.11 -0.88 11.57
C VAL A 48 -5.87 -2.03 12.19
N ASP A 49 -6.23 -1.94 13.47
CA ASP A 49 -6.98 -2.97 14.20
C ASP A 49 -8.37 -3.21 13.59
N ASN A 50 -9.01 -2.15 13.12
CA ASN A 50 -10.29 -2.21 12.40
C ASN A 50 -10.16 -2.66 10.93
N GLY A 51 -8.96 -2.95 10.44
CA GLY A 51 -8.72 -3.40 9.07
C GLY A 51 -8.87 -2.31 7.99
N ARG A 52 -9.02 -1.03 8.37
CA ARG A 52 -9.07 0.11 7.42
C ARG A 52 -7.71 0.35 6.76
N ILE A 53 -6.62 0.14 7.49
CA ILE A 53 -5.25 0.24 6.99
C ILE A 53 -4.59 -1.14 7.11
N SER A 54 -4.04 -1.64 6.00
CA SER A 54 -3.33 -2.92 5.99
C SER A 54 -1.98 -2.81 6.70
N LEU A 55 -1.45 -3.93 7.23
CA LEU A 55 -0.19 -4.00 7.96
C LEU A 55 0.99 -3.35 7.23
N THR A 56 1.12 -3.57 5.92
CA THR A 56 2.28 -3.08 5.16
C THR A 56 2.31 -1.55 5.02
N PRO A 57 1.24 -0.85 4.60
CA PRO A 57 1.16 0.61 4.68
C PRO A 57 1.35 1.14 6.10
N ALA A 58 0.79 0.49 7.12
CA ALA A 58 0.91 0.91 8.51
C ALA A 58 2.37 0.92 9.01
N VAL A 59 3.16 -0.07 8.60
CA VAL A 59 4.60 -0.11 8.90
C VAL A 59 5.33 1.08 8.27
N GLU A 60 5.01 1.45 7.03
CA GLU A 60 5.61 2.64 6.38
C GLU A 60 5.21 3.93 7.11
N ILE A 61 3.93 4.08 7.49
CA ILE A 61 3.42 5.23 8.25
C ILE A 61 4.11 5.35 9.62
N SER A 62 4.48 4.24 10.24
CA SER A 62 5.14 4.24 11.55
C SER A 62 6.53 4.88 11.56
N TYR A 63 7.10 5.22 10.40
CA TYR A 63 8.35 5.97 10.27
C TYR A 63 8.16 7.49 10.30
N LEU A 64 6.93 7.97 10.11
CA LEU A 64 6.59 9.38 10.22
C LEU A 64 6.72 9.83 11.69
N ASN A 65 7.05 11.11 11.89
CA ASN A 65 7.04 11.70 13.23
C ASN A 65 5.59 11.85 13.78
N PRO A 66 5.40 12.04 15.08
CA PRO A 66 4.06 12.12 15.67
C PRO A 66 3.17 13.24 15.11
N GLN A 67 3.77 14.37 14.71
CA GLN A 67 3.03 15.49 14.12
C GLN A 67 2.53 15.12 12.71
N GLU A 68 3.41 14.58 11.87
CA GLU A 68 3.06 14.10 10.52
C GLU A 68 2.00 13.01 10.56
N GLN A 69 2.06 12.11 11.56
CA GLN A 69 1.02 11.11 11.77
C GLN A 69 -0.32 11.75 12.15
N SER A 70 -0.32 12.82 12.95
CA SER A 70 -1.54 13.55 13.32
C SER A 70 -2.15 14.26 12.11
N ASP A 71 -1.33 14.90 11.29
CA ASP A 71 -1.75 15.58 10.06
C ASP A 71 -2.29 14.57 9.03
N LEU A 72 -1.64 13.40 8.95
CA LEU A 72 -2.11 12.29 8.12
C LEU A 72 -3.47 11.75 8.60
N LEU A 73 -3.64 11.55 9.91
CA LEU A 73 -4.92 11.09 10.49
C LEU A 73 -6.04 12.08 10.19
N TYR A 74 -5.79 13.37 10.42
CA TYR A 74 -6.75 14.43 10.10
C TYR A 74 -7.17 14.40 8.64
N THR A 75 -6.21 14.29 7.72
CA THR A 75 -6.50 14.23 6.28
C THR A 75 -7.27 12.94 5.90
N MET A 76 -6.93 11.80 6.49
CA MET A 76 -7.66 10.54 6.26
C MET A 76 -9.12 10.62 6.72
N GLU A 77 -9.38 11.31 7.83
CA GLU A 77 -10.73 11.48 8.37
C GLU A 77 -11.54 12.50 7.55
N SER A 78 -10.93 13.61 7.13
CA SER A 78 -11.61 14.65 6.34
C SER A 78 -11.98 14.18 4.93
N GLU A 79 -11.10 13.39 4.29
CA GLU A 79 -11.28 12.90 2.92
C GLU A 79 -11.90 11.49 2.84
N ASP A 80 -12.22 10.89 3.99
CA ASP A 80 -12.68 9.49 4.13
C ASP A 80 -11.85 8.51 3.29
N CYS A 81 -10.53 8.64 3.34
CA CYS A 81 -9.60 7.85 2.57
C CYS A 81 -8.51 7.23 3.46
N THR A 82 -7.85 6.20 2.96
CA THR A 82 -6.70 5.56 3.62
C THR A 82 -5.58 5.38 2.61
N PRO A 83 -4.30 5.52 2.99
CA PRO A 83 -3.20 5.44 2.06
C PRO A 83 -3.01 4.01 1.50
N SER A 84 -2.76 3.91 0.22
CA SER A 84 -2.24 2.71 -0.42
C SER A 84 -0.76 2.50 -0.03
N LEU A 85 -0.21 1.32 -0.32
CA LEU A 85 1.22 1.06 -0.06
C LEU A 85 2.15 2.03 -0.80
N SER A 86 1.83 2.40 -2.03
CA SER A 86 2.63 3.37 -2.81
C SER A 86 2.57 4.77 -2.19
N GLN A 87 1.40 5.20 -1.74
CA GLN A 87 1.23 6.47 -1.05
C GLN A 87 1.95 6.47 0.31
N ALA A 88 1.84 5.40 1.10
CA ALA A 88 2.54 5.27 2.38
C ALA A 88 4.07 5.32 2.23
N LYS A 89 4.62 4.69 1.19
CA LYS A 89 6.05 4.79 0.86
C LYS A 89 6.46 6.19 0.46
N GLU A 90 5.62 6.89 -0.30
CA GLU A 90 5.90 8.27 -0.70
C GLU A 90 5.88 9.22 0.52
N LEU A 91 4.89 9.08 1.42
CA LEU A 91 4.84 9.80 2.69
C LEU A 91 6.12 9.55 3.51
N HIS A 92 6.53 8.29 3.67
CA HIS A 92 7.76 7.93 4.37
C HIS A 92 9.01 8.55 3.72
N ARG A 93 9.10 8.52 2.39
CA ARG A 93 10.22 9.13 1.64
C ARG A 93 10.30 10.64 1.87
N GLN A 94 9.16 11.34 1.85
CA GLN A 94 9.12 12.80 2.07
C GLN A 94 9.40 13.16 3.53
N SER A 95 8.93 12.36 4.48
CA SER A 95 9.26 12.51 5.90
C SER A 95 10.77 12.37 6.15
N GLN A 96 11.42 11.37 5.53
CA GLN A 96 12.88 11.22 5.62
C GLN A 96 13.66 12.37 4.98
N ALA A 97 13.09 13.04 4.00
CA ALA A 97 13.67 14.22 3.35
C ALA A 97 13.32 15.53 4.09
N GLU A 98 12.58 15.46 5.20
CA GLU A 98 12.11 16.61 6.00
C GLU A 98 11.30 17.65 5.18
N ILE A 99 10.59 17.18 4.14
CA ILE A 99 9.77 18.03 3.26
C ILE A 99 8.28 17.70 3.31
N LEU A 100 7.89 16.79 4.21
CA LEU A 100 6.49 16.38 4.36
C LEU A 100 5.72 17.44 5.16
N ASP A 101 4.74 18.06 4.50
CA ASP A 101 3.80 19.01 5.10
C ASP A 101 2.34 18.57 4.85
N MET A 102 1.38 19.28 5.42
CA MET A 102 -0.04 18.94 5.30
C MET A 102 -0.54 19.00 3.86
N ASP A 103 -0.04 19.96 3.06
CA ASP A 103 -0.43 20.10 1.65
C ASP A 103 0.08 18.90 0.83
N SER A 104 1.31 18.46 1.08
CA SER A 104 1.89 17.26 0.45
C SER A 104 1.14 16.00 0.84
N ILE A 105 0.76 15.85 2.12
CA ILE A 105 -0.07 14.74 2.60
C ILE A 105 -1.39 14.71 1.85
N PHE A 106 -2.08 15.84 1.76
CA PHE A 106 -3.34 15.96 1.03
C PHE A 106 -3.17 15.59 -0.45
N GLN A 107 -2.16 16.14 -1.13
CA GLN A 107 -1.87 15.84 -2.53
C GLN A 107 -1.60 14.34 -2.76
N ILE A 108 -0.83 13.70 -1.87
CA ILE A 108 -0.51 12.28 -1.98
C ILE A 108 -1.77 11.43 -1.80
N LEU A 109 -2.62 11.74 -0.81
CA LEU A 109 -3.82 10.95 -0.51
C LEU A 109 -4.91 11.09 -1.58
N THR A 110 -5.06 12.26 -2.17
CA THR A 110 -6.06 12.54 -3.21
C THR A 110 -5.66 12.06 -4.62
N GLN A 111 -4.40 11.64 -4.82
CA GLN A 111 -3.99 11.04 -6.09
C GLN A 111 -4.76 9.74 -6.37
N PRO A 112 -5.18 9.53 -7.64
CA PRO A 112 -5.86 8.30 -8.04
C PRO A 112 -5.00 7.07 -7.71
N LYS A 113 -5.51 6.17 -6.88
CA LYS A 113 -4.78 4.94 -6.52
C LYS A 113 -4.60 4.07 -7.77
N PRO A 114 -3.42 3.46 -7.98
CA PRO A 114 -3.17 2.60 -9.15
C PRO A 114 -4.21 1.48 -9.33
N ASN A 115 -4.80 0.99 -8.22
CA ASN A 115 -5.82 -0.05 -8.23
C ASN A 115 -7.23 0.47 -8.56
N GLN A 116 -7.46 1.78 -8.55
CA GLN A 116 -8.74 2.41 -8.93
C GLN A 116 -8.81 2.75 -10.43
N ARG A 117 -7.71 2.56 -11.18
CA ARG A 117 -7.77 2.60 -12.65
C ARG A 117 -8.62 1.44 -13.12
N GLU A 118 -9.69 1.74 -13.87
CA GLU A 118 -10.49 0.70 -14.53
C GLU A 118 -9.57 -0.13 -15.42
N ASN A 119 -9.28 -1.35 -14.98
CA ASN A 119 -8.49 -2.31 -15.74
C ASN A 119 -9.44 -3.33 -16.38
N PHE A 120 -9.72 -3.17 -17.65
CA PHE A 120 -10.45 -4.16 -18.41
C PHE A 120 -9.49 -5.26 -18.87
N LYS A 121 -9.58 -6.44 -18.26
CA LYS A 121 -8.74 -7.60 -18.62
C LYS A 121 -9.53 -8.57 -19.48
N ILE A 122 -9.09 -8.76 -20.72
CA ILE A 122 -9.65 -9.80 -21.59
C ILE A 122 -8.68 -10.99 -21.59
N PRO A 123 -9.14 -12.22 -21.28
CA PRO A 123 -8.28 -13.41 -21.39
C PRO A 123 -7.72 -13.54 -22.80
N MET A 124 -6.40 -13.75 -22.90
CA MET A 124 -5.71 -13.84 -24.19
C MET A 124 -6.28 -14.93 -25.10
N GLU A 125 -6.77 -16.02 -24.52
CA GLU A 125 -7.42 -17.13 -25.25
C GLU A 125 -8.63 -16.68 -26.07
N LYS A 126 -9.42 -15.72 -25.55
CA LYS A 126 -10.59 -15.17 -26.24
C LYS A 126 -10.22 -14.31 -27.43
N ILE A 127 -9.06 -13.66 -27.38
CA ILE A 127 -8.61 -12.71 -28.40
C ILE A 127 -7.71 -13.39 -29.42
N ARG A 128 -6.88 -14.36 -29.00
CA ARG A 128 -5.84 -14.97 -29.81
C ARG A 128 -6.35 -15.58 -31.11
N LYS A 129 -7.58 -16.10 -31.11
CA LYS A 129 -8.23 -16.71 -32.31
C LYS A 129 -8.46 -15.72 -33.46
N PHE A 130 -8.47 -14.40 -33.18
CA PHE A 130 -8.68 -13.37 -34.20
C PHE A 130 -7.37 -12.82 -34.79
N PHE A 131 -6.22 -13.29 -34.32
CA PHE A 131 -4.91 -12.77 -34.71
C PHE A 131 -3.96 -13.90 -35.16
N PRO A 132 -3.07 -13.65 -36.15
CA PRO A 132 -2.03 -14.58 -36.51
C PRO A 132 -1.16 -15.00 -35.34
N LYS A 133 -0.65 -16.23 -35.35
CA LYS A 133 0.24 -16.75 -34.30
C LYS A 133 1.54 -15.93 -34.13
N SER A 134 1.96 -15.25 -35.18
CA SER A 134 3.18 -14.42 -35.21
C SER A 134 3.03 -13.05 -34.52
N TYR A 135 1.78 -12.61 -34.20
CA TYR A 135 1.59 -11.31 -33.56
C TYR A 135 2.05 -11.33 -32.10
N SER A 136 2.87 -10.34 -31.76
CA SER A 136 3.22 -10.07 -30.37
C SER A 136 2.03 -9.50 -29.58
N GLN A 137 2.10 -9.55 -28.26
CA GLN A 137 1.06 -8.98 -27.39
C GLN A 137 0.82 -7.49 -27.70
N GLN A 138 1.89 -6.70 -27.90
CA GLN A 138 1.81 -5.29 -28.24
C GLN A 138 1.13 -5.03 -29.58
N GLN A 139 1.37 -5.89 -30.58
CA GLN A 139 0.71 -5.78 -31.88
C GLN A 139 -0.77 -6.08 -31.81
N ILE A 140 -1.17 -7.05 -30.99
CA ILE A 140 -2.58 -7.37 -30.72
C ILE A 140 -3.27 -6.19 -30.03
N GLU A 141 -2.65 -5.62 -29.01
CA GLU A 141 -3.18 -4.46 -28.28
C GLU A 141 -3.38 -3.25 -29.22
N ASN A 142 -2.36 -2.89 -29.99
CA ASN A 142 -2.44 -1.81 -30.96
C ASN A 142 -3.54 -2.02 -32.02
N ALA A 143 -3.70 -3.26 -32.50
CA ALA A 143 -4.73 -3.59 -33.48
C ALA A 143 -6.14 -3.49 -32.87
N ILE A 144 -6.33 -3.89 -31.61
CA ILE A 144 -7.61 -3.75 -30.89
C ILE A 144 -7.94 -2.27 -30.71
N VAL A 145 -7.00 -1.46 -30.21
CA VAL A 145 -7.21 -0.03 -30.03
C VAL A 145 -7.59 0.65 -31.35
N SER A 146 -6.88 0.33 -32.44
CA SER A 146 -7.16 0.89 -33.78
C SER A 146 -8.55 0.48 -34.32
N ALA A 147 -8.98 -0.74 -34.02
CA ALA A 147 -10.31 -1.22 -34.41
C ALA A 147 -11.41 -0.50 -33.63
N LEU A 148 -11.24 -0.32 -32.33
CA LEU A 148 -12.19 0.42 -31.47
C LEU A 148 -12.28 1.90 -31.84
N GLN A 149 -11.19 2.55 -32.19
CA GLN A 149 -11.16 3.94 -32.66
C GLN A 149 -11.94 4.10 -33.98
N ARG A 150 -11.79 3.16 -34.91
CA ARG A 150 -12.56 3.16 -36.17
C ARG A 150 -14.05 2.99 -35.92
N GLU A 151 -14.42 2.09 -35.02
CA GLU A 151 -15.82 1.85 -34.67
C GLU A 151 -16.43 3.08 -33.94
N ALA A 152 -15.69 3.71 -33.04
CA ALA A 152 -16.14 4.94 -32.38
C ALA A 152 -16.43 6.07 -33.37
N ARG A 153 -15.55 6.27 -34.38
CA ARG A 153 -15.78 7.25 -35.47
C ARG A 153 -17.03 6.94 -36.26
N ARG A 154 -17.24 5.67 -36.63
CA ARG A 154 -18.48 5.25 -37.38
C ARG A 154 -19.75 5.49 -36.59
N ARG A 155 -19.72 5.33 -35.27
CA ARG A 155 -20.87 5.62 -34.41
C ARG A 155 -21.14 7.13 -34.36
N ALA A 156 -20.11 7.96 -34.16
CA ALA A 156 -20.22 9.40 -34.14
C ALA A 156 -20.80 9.94 -35.47
N ASP A 157 -20.35 9.41 -36.63
CA ASP A 157 -20.87 9.80 -37.96
C ASP A 157 -22.33 9.37 -38.18
N ARG A 158 -22.77 8.30 -37.50
CA ARG A 158 -24.16 7.82 -37.60
C ARG A 158 -25.10 8.62 -36.69
N ASP A 159 -24.64 8.97 -35.48
CA ASP A 159 -25.44 9.71 -34.50
C ASP A 159 -25.51 11.23 -34.79
N GLY A 160 -24.62 11.73 -35.68
CA GLY A 160 -24.60 13.13 -36.16
C GLY A 160 -25.46 13.38 -37.42
N ARG A 161 -26.18 12.38 -37.89
CA ARG A 161 -27.15 12.49 -39.01
C ARG A 161 -28.57 12.36 -38.50
#